data_f3872568eed81b9aec34395c3bb0c3f3
#
_entry.id   f3872568eed81b9aec34395c3bb0c3f3
#
_cell.length_a   1.000
_cell.length_b   1.000
_cell.length_c   1.000
_cell.angle_alpha   90.00
_cell.angle_beta   90.00
_cell.angle_gamma   90.00
#
_symmetry.space_group_name_H-M   'P 1'
#
loop_
_entity.id
_entity.type
_entity.pdbx_description
1 polymer ?
#
loop_
_entity_poly.entity_id
_entity_poly.type
_entity_poly.pdbx_seq_one_letter_code
_entity_poly.pdbx_strand_id
1 'polypeptide(L)'
;MSKTRLVSMNFSPEHPSNVSRRARAISAGYRSGLEEDMATNLKERGITFTYEEEKIKWLDSKVRTYTPDFVLENGIIIETKGRFVSADRRKHKEVKKQYPDLDIRFVF
;
A
#
# COMPACT_ATOMS: atom_id res chain seq x y z
N MET A 1 15.12 -12.23 9.00
CA MET A 1 15.19 -11.38 7.84
C MET A 1 15.71 -10.01 8.21
N SER A 2 16.69 -9.56 7.55
CA SER A 2 17.31 -8.28 7.82
C SER A 2 16.39 -7.10 7.53
N LYS A 3 15.37 -7.30 6.73
CA LYS A 3 14.43 -6.23 6.37
C LYS A 3 13.78 -5.59 7.58
N THR A 4 13.37 -6.41 8.55
CA THR A 4 12.74 -5.89 9.76
C THR A 4 13.67 -5.00 10.52
N ARG A 5 14.92 -5.39 10.60
CA ARG A 5 15.91 -4.61 11.33
C ARG A 5 16.15 -3.27 10.65
N LEU A 6 16.21 -3.25 9.33
CA LEU A 6 16.41 -2.00 8.60
C LEU A 6 15.30 -1.03 8.87
N VAL A 7 14.08 -1.54 8.90
CA VAL A 7 12.92 -0.69 9.16
C VAL A 7 13.01 -0.09 10.56
N SER A 8 13.42 -0.89 11.55
CA SER A 8 13.57 -0.38 12.91
C SER A 8 14.52 0.79 12.98
N MET A 9 15.56 0.75 12.17
CA MET A 9 16.53 1.83 12.17
C MET A 9 15.95 3.12 11.64
N ASN A 10 14.89 3.04 10.84
CA ASN A 10 14.26 4.23 10.30
C ASN A 10 13.51 5.05 11.36
N PHE A 11 13.33 4.50 12.52
CA PHE A 11 12.70 5.21 13.63
C PHE A 11 13.68 5.90 14.53
N SER A 12 14.88 6.02 14.09
CA SER A 12 15.88 6.68 14.86
C SER A 12 15.46 8.11 15.21
N PRO A 13 15.71 8.56 16.43
CA PRO A 13 15.33 9.91 16.83
C PRO A 13 16.10 11.00 16.13
N GLU A 14 17.12 10.66 15.40
CA GLU A 14 17.87 11.65 14.63
C GLU A 14 17.11 12.15 13.41
N HIS A 15 16.00 11.59 13.11
CA HIS A 15 15.21 12.03 11.97
C HIS A 15 14.93 13.51 12.13
N PRO A 16 15.31 14.35 11.14
CA PRO A 16 15.10 15.78 11.27
C PRO A 16 13.62 16.10 11.39
N SER A 17 13.28 16.89 12.38
CA SER A 17 11.89 17.23 12.61
C SER A 17 11.29 18.09 11.49
N ASN A 18 12.14 18.78 10.72
CA ASN A 18 11.69 19.63 9.63
C ASN A 18 11.45 18.87 8.33
N VAL A 19 11.77 17.56 8.29
CA VAL A 19 11.50 16.75 7.11
C VAL A 19 10.05 16.29 7.19
N SER A 20 9.25 16.65 6.19
CA SER A 20 7.85 16.25 6.19
C SER A 20 7.73 14.74 6.08
N ARG A 21 6.62 14.22 6.63
CA ARG A 21 6.33 12.81 6.55
C ARG A 21 6.24 12.34 5.10
N ARG A 22 5.64 13.17 4.23
CA ARG A 22 5.52 12.84 2.82
C ARG A 22 6.88 12.81 2.13
N ALA A 23 7.75 13.79 2.43
CA ALA A 23 9.07 13.81 1.82
C ALA A 23 9.89 12.60 2.23
N ARG A 24 9.79 12.20 3.49
CA ARG A 24 10.48 11.02 3.98
C ARG A 24 9.97 9.76 3.29
N ALA A 25 8.65 9.66 3.12
CA ALA A 25 8.05 8.51 2.46
C ALA A 25 8.52 8.42 1.00
N ILE A 26 8.56 9.54 0.29
CA ILE A 26 9.02 9.56 -1.08
C ILE A 26 10.47 9.13 -1.18
N SER A 27 11.32 9.60 -0.27
CA SER A 27 12.73 9.20 -0.23
C SER A 27 12.88 7.69 -0.01
N ALA A 28 11.96 7.09 0.72
CA ALA A 28 11.98 5.65 0.97
C ALA A 28 11.29 4.85 -0.14
N GLY A 29 10.77 5.50 -1.16
CA GLY A 29 10.15 4.83 -2.30
C GLY A 29 8.65 4.70 -2.21
N TYR A 30 7.99 5.40 -1.28
CA TYR A 30 6.54 5.35 -1.10
C TYR A 30 5.92 6.70 -1.43
N ARG A 31 4.66 6.66 -1.87
CA ARG A 31 3.99 7.89 -2.32
C ARG A 31 3.42 8.71 -1.19
N SER A 32 3.27 8.13 -0.01
CA SER A 32 2.69 8.84 1.13
C SER A 32 3.23 8.29 2.44
N GLY A 33 3.05 9.07 3.51
CA GLY A 33 3.43 8.62 4.84
C GLY A 33 2.63 7.42 5.29
N LEU A 34 1.36 7.35 4.90
CA LEU A 34 0.52 6.21 5.26
C LEU A 34 1.04 4.92 4.63
N GLU A 35 1.49 5.00 3.37
CA GLU A 35 2.07 3.85 2.70
C GLU A 35 3.38 3.44 3.34
N GLU A 36 4.22 4.41 3.70
CA GLU A 36 5.46 4.11 4.39
C GLU A 36 5.20 3.43 5.73
N ASP A 37 4.23 3.92 6.48
CA ASP A 37 3.87 3.34 7.77
C ASP A 37 3.39 1.90 7.59
N MET A 38 2.60 1.65 6.56
CA MET A 38 2.11 0.29 6.30
C MET A 38 3.26 -0.63 5.94
N ALA A 39 4.18 -0.18 5.06
CA ALA A 39 5.33 -0.99 4.69
C ALA A 39 6.20 -1.30 5.90
N THR A 40 6.41 -0.31 6.76
CA THR A 40 7.16 -0.48 8.00
C THR A 40 6.51 -1.53 8.88
N ASN A 41 5.19 -1.44 9.04
CA ASN A 41 4.44 -2.38 9.87
C ASN A 41 4.58 -3.80 9.34
N LEU A 42 4.43 -3.98 8.04
CA LEU A 42 4.56 -5.30 7.42
C LEU A 42 5.97 -5.87 7.59
N LYS A 43 6.98 -5.03 7.38
CA LYS A 43 8.37 -5.48 7.53
C LYS A 43 8.69 -5.87 8.96
N GLU A 44 8.19 -5.10 9.92
CA GLU A 44 8.42 -5.41 11.33
C GLU A 44 7.75 -6.70 11.75
N ARG A 45 6.67 -7.09 11.07
CA ARG A 45 5.99 -8.34 11.33
C ARG A 45 6.57 -9.50 10.52
N GLY A 46 7.58 -9.23 9.69
CA GLY A 46 8.19 -10.26 8.87
C GLY A 46 7.32 -10.71 7.71
N ILE A 47 6.37 -9.91 7.30
CA ILE A 47 5.44 -10.26 6.22
C ILE A 47 6.04 -9.82 4.89
N THR A 48 6.13 -10.76 3.96
CA THR A 48 6.60 -10.49 2.61
C THR A 48 5.47 -9.88 1.78
N PHE A 49 5.79 -8.85 1.03
CA PHE A 49 4.78 -8.16 0.20
C PHE A 49 5.45 -7.57 -1.04
N THR A 50 4.62 -7.25 -2.04
CA THR A 50 5.03 -6.38 -3.15
C THR A 50 4.35 -5.03 -2.98
N TYR A 51 4.99 -4.00 -3.51
CA TYR A 51 4.45 -2.65 -3.44
C TYR A 51 4.29 -2.11 -4.86
N GLU A 52 3.05 -1.88 -5.26
CA GLU A 52 2.70 -1.31 -6.57
C GLU A 52 3.29 -2.08 -7.76
N GLU A 53 3.47 -3.38 -7.63
CA GLU A 53 3.98 -4.21 -8.71
C GLU A 53 2.89 -4.95 -9.45
N GLU A 54 1.84 -5.35 -8.74
CA GLU A 54 0.76 -6.14 -9.34
C GLU A 54 -0.15 -5.25 -10.17
N LYS A 55 -0.65 -5.79 -11.26
CA LYS A 55 -1.55 -5.09 -12.16
C LYS A 55 -2.80 -5.93 -12.36
N ILE A 56 -3.95 -5.38 -11.98
CA ILE A 56 -5.22 -6.08 -12.11
C ILE A 56 -6.06 -5.33 -13.13
N LYS A 57 -6.42 -6.02 -14.21
CA LYS A 57 -7.29 -5.44 -15.24
C LYS A 57 -8.72 -5.58 -14.81
N TRP A 58 -9.48 -4.54 -14.92
CA TRP A 58 -10.91 -4.57 -14.63
C TRP A 58 -11.68 -3.79 -15.70
N LEU A 59 -12.92 -4.14 -15.88
CA LEU A 59 -13.74 -3.59 -16.95
C LEU A 59 -14.62 -2.48 -16.42
N ASP A 60 -14.49 -1.32 -17.02
CA ASP A 60 -15.41 -0.21 -16.87
C ASP A 60 -16.07 -0.05 -18.25
N SER A 61 -16.27 1.15 -18.78
CA SER A 61 -16.65 1.29 -20.19
C SER A 61 -15.54 0.79 -21.10
N LYS A 62 -14.34 0.69 -20.55
CA LYS A 62 -13.15 0.13 -21.20
C LYS A 62 -12.33 -0.59 -20.16
N VAL A 63 -11.34 -1.36 -20.60
CA VAL A 63 -10.44 -2.05 -19.67
C VAL A 63 -9.54 -1.02 -18.98
N ARG A 64 -9.49 -1.10 -17.67
CA ARG A 64 -8.63 -0.26 -16.84
C ARG A 64 -7.70 -1.13 -16.04
N THR A 65 -6.66 -0.51 -15.49
CA THR A 65 -5.69 -1.22 -14.67
C THR A 65 -5.79 -0.73 -13.23
N TYR A 66 -5.90 -1.67 -12.31
CA TYR A 66 -5.83 -1.40 -10.89
C TYR A 66 -4.48 -1.91 -10.38
N THR A 67 -3.72 -1.03 -9.75
CA THR A 67 -2.42 -1.37 -9.17
C THR A 67 -2.57 -1.32 -7.65
N PRO A 68 -2.66 -2.49 -6.99
CA PRO A 68 -2.75 -2.50 -5.53
C PRO A 68 -1.52 -1.89 -4.88
N ASP A 69 -1.70 -1.25 -3.73
CA ASP A 69 -0.56 -0.70 -2.98
C ASP A 69 0.34 -1.85 -2.51
N PHE A 70 -0.22 -2.81 -1.81
CA PHE A 70 0.54 -3.94 -1.26
C PHE A 70 -0.17 -5.24 -1.55
N VAL A 71 0.57 -6.24 -1.99
CA VAL A 71 0.06 -7.60 -2.10
C VAL A 71 0.94 -8.47 -1.22
N LEU A 72 0.33 -9.13 -0.24
CA LEU A 72 1.05 -9.98 0.69
C LEU A 72 1.30 -11.35 0.07
N GLU A 73 2.23 -12.09 0.64
CA GLU A 73 2.59 -13.39 0.08
C GLU A 73 1.42 -14.37 0.09
N ASN A 74 0.45 -14.18 0.98
CA ASN A 74 -0.74 -15.02 1.02
C ASN A 74 -1.86 -14.54 0.10
N GLY A 75 -1.60 -13.49 -0.69
CA GLY A 75 -2.56 -12.97 -1.65
C GLY A 75 -3.47 -11.86 -1.14
N ILE A 76 -3.41 -11.54 0.14
CA ILE A 76 -4.20 -10.43 0.68
C ILE A 76 -3.68 -9.12 0.11
N ILE A 77 -4.61 -8.29 -0.36
CA ILE A 77 -4.30 -6.96 -0.88
C ILE A 77 -4.57 -5.94 0.21
N ILE A 78 -3.64 -5.03 0.42
CA ILE A 78 -3.81 -3.92 1.35
C ILE A 78 -3.79 -2.63 0.57
N GLU A 79 -4.82 -1.83 0.76
CA GLU A 79 -4.99 -0.54 0.11
C GLU A 79 -4.99 0.55 1.18
N THR A 80 -4.06 1.48 1.09
CA THR A 80 -4.02 2.58 2.05
C THR A 80 -4.76 3.78 1.48
N LYS A 81 -5.64 4.37 2.27
CA LYS A 81 -6.51 5.46 1.82
C LYS A 81 -6.49 6.62 2.81
N GLY A 82 -5.98 7.77 2.36
CA GLY A 82 -6.16 9.00 3.12
C GLY A 82 -7.60 9.45 3.05
N ARG A 83 -8.22 9.29 1.89
CA ARG A 83 -9.65 9.57 1.65
C ARG A 83 -10.21 8.53 0.72
N PHE A 84 -11.46 8.18 0.94
CA PHE A 84 -12.14 7.23 0.07
C PHE A 84 -13.23 7.95 -0.70
N VAL A 85 -12.86 8.50 -1.85
CA VAL A 85 -13.79 9.30 -2.66
C VAL A 85 -14.68 8.40 -3.52
N SER A 86 -15.72 8.99 -4.11
CA SER A 86 -16.72 8.24 -4.88
C SER A 86 -16.12 7.41 -6.00
N ALA A 87 -15.15 7.95 -6.71
CA ALA A 87 -14.50 7.22 -7.81
C ALA A 87 -13.78 5.98 -7.30
N ASP A 88 -13.13 6.08 -6.13
CA ASP A 88 -12.48 4.94 -5.51
C ASP A 88 -13.48 3.88 -5.12
N ARG A 89 -14.61 4.29 -4.54
CA ARG A 89 -15.65 3.35 -4.15
C ARG A 89 -16.18 2.59 -5.35
N ARG A 90 -16.45 3.31 -6.43
CA ARG A 90 -16.97 2.69 -7.65
C ARG A 90 -15.97 1.69 -8.22
N LYS A 91 -14.70 2.09 -8.29
CA LYS A 91 -13.65 1.21 -8.78
C LYS A 91 -13.59 -0.09 -7.97
N HIS A 92 -13.52 0.03 -6.64
CA HIS A 92 -13.37 -1.15 -5.80
C HIS A 92 -14.62 -2.02 -5.78
N LYS A 93 -15.78 -1.42 -5.95
CA LYS A 93 -17.01 -2.17 -6.08
C LYS A 93 -16.99 -3.03 -7.36
N GLU A 94 -16.55 -2.46 -8.46
CA GLU A 94 -16.45 -3.18 -9.73
C GLU A 94 -15.36 -4.23 -9.70
N VAL A 95 -14.20 -3.93 -9.13
CA VAL A 95 -13.12 -4.89 -8.98
C VAL A 95 -13.59 -6.08 -8.16
N LYS A 96 -14.28 -5.85 -7.04
CA LYS A 96 -14.79 -6.94 -6.20
C LYS A 96 -15.81 -7.78 -6.93
N LYS A 97 -16.65 -7.13 -7.73
CA LYS A 97 -17.64 -7.84 -8.51
C LYS A 97 -17.00 -8.72 -9.58
N GLN A 98 -15.96 -8.23 -10.23
CA GLN A 98 -15.28 -8.94 -11.31
C GLN A 98 -14.29 -9.98 -10.79
N TYR A 99 -13.76 -9.78 -9.59
CA TYR A 99 -12.79 -10.68 -8.95
C TYR A 99 -13.26 -10.96 -7.52
N PRO A 100 -14.33 -11.72 -7.36
CA PRO A 100 -14.92 -11.89 -6.02
C PRO A 100 -14.03 -12.60 -5.02
N ASP A 101 -13.01 -13.32 -5.48
CA ASP A 101 -12.10 -14.03 -4.59
C ASP A 101 -10.96 -13.16 -4.07
N LEU A 102 -10.80 -11.93 -4.57
CA LEU A 102 -9.78 -11.04 -4.06
C LEU A 102 -10.14 -10.57 -2.65
N ASP A 103 -9.17 -10.66 -1.75
CA ASP A 103 -9.31 -10.17 -0.38
C ASP A 103 -8.61 -8.82 -0.31
N ILE A 104 -9.39 -7.75 -0.41
CA ILE A 104 -8.88 -6.38 -0.40
C ILE A 104 -9.26 -5.73 0.92
N ARG A 105 -8.26 -5.27 1.65
CA ARG A 105 -8.47 -4.64 2.95
C ARG A 105 -7.96 -3.22 2.91
N PHE A 106 -8.75 -2.29 3.44
CA PHE A 106 -8.43 -0.88 3.41
C PHE A 106 -7.88 -0.43 4.75
N VAL A 107 -6.85 0.39 4.70
CA VAL A 107 -6.23 0.99 5.89
C VAL A 107 -6.30 2.50 5.73
N PHE A 108 -6.89 3.17 6.70
CA PHE A 108 -7.09 4.61 6.69
C PHE A 108 -6.19 5.32 7.68
#